data_16bf2157009011c562effd8064e297c3
#
_entry.id   16bf2157009011c562effd8064e297c3
#
_cell.length_a   1.000
_cell.length_b   1.000
_cell.length_c   1.000
_cell.angle_alpha   90.00
_cell.angle_beta   90.00
_cell.angle_gamma   90.00
#
_symmetry.space_group_name_H-M   'P 1'
#
loop_
_entity.id
_entity.type
_entity.pdbx_description
1 polymer ?
#
loop_
_entity_poly.entity_id
_entity_poly.type
_entity_poly.pdbx_seq_one_letter_code
_entity_poly.pdbx_strand_id
1 'polypeptide(L)'
;MNWYSTDNRSLHVPLSEIPEVAYAEFHDELAARLARPQYHVAHYFALPAGDRMRFFCLLLDDARSRVLIASHATEYYDDGALPSLTALHPQMHPFERDIAERYGIRFDAMPWPKPLRFP
;
A
#
# COMPACT_ATOMS: atom_id res chain seq x y z
N MET A 1 -3.99 14.94 0.43
CA MET A 1 -3.35 13.85 1.19
C MET A 1 -1.88 14.14 1.37
N ASN A 2 -1.35 13.83 2.53
CA ASN A 2 0.06 14.05 2.86
C ASN A 2 0.88 12.80 2.57
N TRP A 3 2.07 13.01 2.00
CA TRP A 3 3.08 11.98 1.81
C TRP A 3 4.36 12.41 2.51
N TYR A 4 5.04 11.48 3.15
CA TYR A 4 6.44 11.69 3.50
C TYR A 4 7.25 11.62 2.22
N SER A 5 8.09 12.61 1.96
CA SER A 5 8.87 12.67 0.72
C SER A 5 10.36 12.71 1.05
N THR A 6 11.13 11.85 0.41
CA THR A 6 12.58 11.82 0.57
C THR A 6 13.24 11.51 -0.77
N ASP A 7 14.54 11.78 -0.87
CA ASP A 7 15.27 11.31 -2.04
C ASP A 7 15.55 9.80 -1.90
N ASN A 8 15.95 9.16 -2.99
CA ASN A 8 16.17 7.72 -2.99
C ASN A 8 17.54 7.29 -2.44
N ARG A 9 18.28 8.20 -1.80
CA ARG A 9 19.60 7.93 -1.22
C ARG A 9 19.52 7.52 0.24
N SER A 10 18.48 7.91 0.93
CA SER A 10 18.30 7.62 2.35
C SER A 10 17.16 6.64 2.55
N LEU A 11 17.46 5.51 3.18
CA LEU A 11 16.48 4.47 3.47
C LEU A 11 16.03 4.47 4.93
N HIS A 12 16.50 5.43 5.72
CA HIS A 12 16.10 5.57 7.11
C HIS A 12 14.99 6.60 7.26
N VAL A 13 13.78 6.09 7.50
CA VAL A 13 12.59 6.92 7.74
C VAL A 13 12.00 6.53 9.08
N PRO A 14 11.93 7.46 10.05
CA PRO A 14 11.21 7.18 11.28
C PRO A 14 9.73 6.93 11.01
N LEU A 15 9.19 5.83 11.56
CA LEU A 15 7.78 5.48 11.34
C LEU A 15 6.84 6.58 11.84
N SER A 16 7.25 7.34 12.87
CA SER A 16 6.46 8.44 13.41
C SER A 16 6.28 9.61 12.45
N GLU A 17 7.14 9.73 11.44
CA GLU A 17 7.05 10.80 10.44
C GLU A 17 6.23 10.42 9.22
N ILE A 18 5.85 9.15 9.09
CA ILE A 18 5.03 8.68 7.98
C ILE A 18 3.57 9.01 8.28
N PRO A 19 2.88 9.79 7.42
CA PRO A 19 1.48 10.11 7.63
C PRO A 19 0.61 8.84 7.61
N GLU A 20 -0.36 8.80 8.52
CA GLU A 20 -1.41 7.79 8.51
C GLU A 20 -2.69 8.46 8.02
N VAL A 21 -3.25 7.94 6.94
CA VAL A 21 -4.44 8.52 6.30
C VAL A 21 -5.56 7.49 6.25
N ALA A 22 -6.79 7.96 6.00
CA ALA A 22 -7.91 7.06 5.82
C ALA A 22 -7.72 6.24 4.53
N TYR A 23 -8.14 4.97 4.56
CA TYR A 23 -7.94 4.08 3.41
C TYR A 23 -8.63 4.60 2.14
N ALA A 24 -9.82 5.16 2.26
CA ALA A 24 -10.53 5.69 1.09
C ALA A 24 -9.75 6.81 0.42
N GLU A 25 -9.16 7.71 1.21
CA GLU A 25 -8.32 8.78 0.70
C GLU A 25 -7.04 8.23 0.07
N PHE A 26 -6.40 7.28 0.74
CA PHE A 26 -5.20 6.61 0.24
C PHE A 26 -5.48 5.91 -1.10
N HIS A 27 -6.57 5.16 -1.17
CA HIS A 27 -6.97 4.43 -2.37
C HIS A 27 -7.16 5.37 -3.56
N ASP A 28 -7.91 6.44 -3.38
CA ASP A 28 -8.21 7.39 -4.45
C ASP A 28 -6.96 8.14 -4.91
N GLU A 29 -6.13 8.57 -3.96
CA GLU A 29 -4.90 9.28 -4.25
C GLU A 29 -3.91 8.38 -5.00
N LEU A 30 -3.74 7.14 -4.55
CA LEU A 30 -2.82 6.21 -5.19
C LEU A 30 -3.31 5.85 -6.59
N ALA A 31 -4.61 5.63 -6.76
CA ALA A 31 -5.19 5.36 -8.07
C ALA A 31 -4.92 6.51 -9.05
N ALA A 32 -5.09 7.76 -8.60
CA ALA A 32 -4.83 8.93 -9.42
C ALA A 32 -3.35 9.05 -9.81
N ARG A 33 -2.44 8.81 -8.87
CA ARG A 33 -0.99 8.89 -9.17
C ARG A 33 -0.54 7.76 -10.08
N LEU A 34 -0.99 6.53 -9.85
CA LEU A 34 -0.58 5.40 -10.70
C LEU A 34 -1.14 5.47 -12.12
N ALA A 35 -2.13 6.32 -12.38
CA ALA A 35 -2.57 6.61 -13.74
C ALA A 35 -1.53 7.43 -14.52
N ARG A 36 -0.56 8.03 -13.84
CA ARG A 36 0.51 8.83 -14.44
C ARG A 36 1.77 7.98 -14.58
N PRO A 37 2.44 7.99 -15.76
CA PRO A 37 3.54 7.05 -16.01
C PRO A 37 4.80 7.28 -15.17
N GLN A 38 4.95 8.45 -14.56
CA GLN A 38 6.11 8.75 -13.71
C GLN A 38 6.09 8.05 -12.36
N TYR A 39 4.93 7.53 -11.95
CA TYR A 39 4.77 6.88 -10.64
C TYR A 39 4.71 5.38 -10.78
N HIS A 40 5.37 4.68 -9.87
CA HIS A 40 5.18 3.25 -9.72
C HIS A 40 5.42 2.84 -8.26
N VAL A 41 4.83 1.73 -7.86
CA VAL A 41 4.93 1.23 -6.49
C VAL A 41 6.22 0.44 -6.34
N ALA A 42 7.08 0.87 -5.41
CA ALA A 42 8.26 0.11 -5.03
C ALA A 42 7.91 -1.02 -4.07
N HIS A 43 7.02 -0.74 -3.13
CA HIS A 43 6.58 -1.73 -2.16
C HIS A 43 5.27 -1.31 -1.50
N TYR A 44 4.46 -2.29 -1.17
CA TYR A 44 3.24 -2.12 -0.39
C TYR A 44 3.16 -3.32 0.57
N PHE A 45 3.18 -3.05 1.86
CA PHE A 45 3.24 -4.10 2.87
C PHE A 45 2.49 -3.67 4.13
N ALA A 46 2.21 -4.65 5.00
CA ALA A 46 1.52 -4.42 6.25
C ALA A 46 2.30 -5.00 7.41
N LEU A 47 2.17 -4.35 8.57
CA LEU A 47 2.77 -4.81 9.82
C LEU A 47 1.72 -4.73 10.94
N PRO A 48 1.73 -5.68 11.90
CA PRO A 48 0.93 -5.54 13.10
C PRO A 48 1.34 -4.31 13.91
N ALA A 49 0.36 -3.58 14.41
CA ALA A 49 0.55 -2.38 15.24
C ALA A 49 -0.44 -2.44 16.40
N GLY A 50 -0.11 -3.18 17.46
CA GLY A 50 -1.03 -3.47 18.56
C GLY A 50 -2.17 -4.36 18.08
N ASP A 51 -3.40 -3.89 18.22
CA ASP A 51 -4.61 -4.59 17.75
C ASP A 51 -5.03 -4.15 16.33
N ARG A 52 -4.17 -3.40 15.64
CA ARG A 52 -4.40 -2.88 14.29
C ARG A 52 -3.35 -3.43 13.34
N MET A 53 -3.67 -3.38 12.05
CA MET A 53 -2.71 -3.58 10.96
C MET A 53 -2.41 -2.24 10.33
N ARG A 54 -1.13 -1.88 10.24
CA ARG A 54 -0.70 -0.67 9.56
C ARG A 54 -0.05 -1.03 8.24
N PHE A 55 -0.52 -0.38 7.17
CA PHE A 55 -0.08 -0.62 5.80
C PHE A 55 0.80 0.53 5.36
N PHE A 56 1.89 0.21 4.69
CA PHE A 56 2.85 1.19 4.18
C PHE A 56 2.97 1.06 2.68
N CYS A 57 2.93 2.19 2.00
CA CYS A 57 3.15 2.26 0.55
C CYS A 57 4.36 3.13 0.25
N LEU A 58 5.32 2.58 -0.49
CA LEU A 58 6.45 3.31 -1.04
C LEU A 58 6.20 3.52 -2.53
N LEU A 59 6.01 4.77 -2.91
CA LEU A 59 5.74 5.18 -4.27
C LEU A 59 6.94 5.93 -4.83
N LEU A 60 7.42 5.52 -5.99
CA LEU A 60 8.52 6.19 -6.66
C LEU A 60 7.97 7.23 -7.64
N ASP A 61 8.55 8.43 -7.58
CA ASP A 61 8.31 9.50 -8.55
C ASP A 61 9.57 9.63 -9.40
N ASP A 62 9.57 9.02 -10.56
CA ASP A 62 10.75 8.97 -11.44
C ASP A 62 11.08 10.31 -12.04
N ALA A 63 10.08 11.18 -12.25
CA ALA A 63 10.30 12.49 -12.82
C ALA A 63 11.09 13.40 -11.89
N ARG A 64 10.96 13.20 -10.56
CA ARG A 64 11.60 14.04 -9.55
C ARG A 64 12.67 13.29 -8.74
N SER A 65 12.87 12.00 -9.02
CA SER A 65 13.77 11.14 -8.26
C SER A 65 13.46 11.15 -6.76
N ARG A 66 12.17 11.04 -6.42
CA ARG A 66 11.69 11.07 -5.04
C ARG A 66 11.02 9.77 -4.67
N VAL A 67 11.09 9.44 -3.40
CA VAL A 67 10.32 8.35 -2.79
C VAL A 67 9.25 8.99 -1.90
N LEU A 68 8.01 8.61 -2.14
CA LEU A 68 6.87 9.07 -1.37
C LEU A 68 6.36 7.92 -0.50
N ILE A 69 6.14 8.18 0.77
CA ILE A 69 5.71 7.14 1.72
C ILE A 69 4.46 7.62 2.44
N ALA A 70 3.46 6.78 2.48
CA ALA A 70 2.24 7.00 3.26
C ALA A 70 1.80 5.70 3.88
N SER A 71 0.92 5.80 4.86
CA SER A 71 0.36 4.64 5.52
C SER A 71 -1.12 4.80 5.78
N HIS A 72 -1.79 3.67 5.95
CA HIS A 72 -3.15 3.60 6.48
C HIS A 72 -3.22 2.42 7.45
N ALA A 73 -4.27 2.36 8.24
CA ALA A 73 -4.42 1.29 9.21
C ALA A 73 -5.86 0.80 9.27
N THR A 74 -6.02 -0.46 9.67
CA THR A 74 -7.32 -1.06 9.89
C THR A 74 -7.28 -1.90 11.17
N GLU A 75 -8.45 -2.16 11.75
CA GLU A 75 -8.56 -3.05 12.89
C GLU A 75 -8.08 -4.46 12.50
N TYR A 76 -7.30 -5.10 13.37
CA TYR A 76 -6.75 -6.41 13.08
C TYR A 76 -7.86 -7.46 12.86
N TYR A 77 -8.95 -7.34 13.60
CA TYR A 77 -10.08 -8.28 13.54
C TYR A 77 -11.28 -7.75 12.76
N ASP A 78 -11.06 -6.74 11.94
CA ASP A 78 -12.12 -6.20 11.11
C ASP A 78 -12.48 -7.21 10.02
N ASP A 79 -13.76 -7.58 9.95
CA ASP A 79 -14.27 -8.49 8.92
C ASP A 79 -14.49 -7.78 7.58
N GLY A 80 -14.39 -6.45 7.55
CA GLY A 80 -14.56 -5.68 6.34
C GLY A 80 -13.48 -5.96 5.33
N ALA A 81 -13.86 -6.07 4.07
CA ALA A 81 -12.88 -6.17 2.98
C ALA A 81 -12.46 -4.77 2.54
N LEU A 82 -11.18 -4.61 2.22
CA LEU A 82 -10.66 -3.37 1.66
C LEU A 82 -10.85 -3.37 0.14
N PRO A 83 -11.27 -2.26 -0.48
CA PRO A 83 -11.28 -2.17 -1.94
C PRO A 83 -9.90 -2.45 -2.53
N SER A 84 -9.84 -3.32 -3.53
CA SER A 84 -8.57 -3.71 -4.14
C SER A 84 -8.01 -2.62 -5.04
N LEU A 85 -6.73 -2.34 -4.91
CA LEU A 85 -6.00 -1.49 -5.84
C LEU A 85 -5.62 -2.25 -7.12
N THR A 86 -5.51 -3.57 -7.05
CA THR A 86 -5.19 -4.41 -8.22
C THR A 86 -6.24 -4.26 -9.32
N ALA A 87 -7.51 -4.08 -8.95
CA ALA A 87 -8.59 -3.88 -9.91
C ALA A 87 -8.37 -2.63 -10.77
N LEU A 88 -7.70 -1.61 -10.22
CA LEU A 88 -7.40 -0.35 -10.91
C LEU A 88 -6.02 -0.39 -11.56
N HIS A 89 -5.04 -0.96 -10.88
CA HIS A 89 -3.64 -0.99 -11.31
C HIS A 89 -3.04 -2.38 -11.07
N PRO A 90 -2.88 -3.19 -12.11
CA PRO A 90 -2.37 -4.57 -11.97
C PRO A 90 -1.01 -4.67 -11.27
N GLN A 91 -0.19 -3.64 -11.28
CA GLN A 91 1.09 -3.65 -10.58
C GLN A 91 0.96 -3.84 -9.05
N MET A 92 -0.23 -3.63 -8.49
CA MET A 92 -0.48 -3.84 -7.06
C MET A 92 -0.73 -5.31 -6.71
N HIS A 93 -0.96 -6.16 -7.70
CA HIS A 93 -1.39 -7.54 -7.49
C HIS A 93 -0.46 -8.37 -6.60
N PRO A 94 0.87 -8.41 -6.83
CA PRO A 94 1.74 -9.22 -5.97
C PRO A 94 1.73 -8.75 -4.52
N PHE A 95 1.64 -7.45 -4.30
CA PHE A 95 1.64 -6.89 -2.93
C PHE A 95 0.37 -7.22 -2.18
N GLU A 96 -0.79 -7.02 -2.81
CA GLU A 96 -2.07 -7.32 -2.18
C GLU A 96 -2.22 -8.82 -1.90
N ARG A 97 -1.77 -9.67 -2.80
CA ARG A 97 -1.81 -11.11 -2.59
C ARG A 97 -0.93 -11.55 -1.43
N ASP A 98 0.27 -11.00 -1.31
CA ASP A 98 1.15 -11.32 -0.19
C ASP A 98 0.53 -10.90 1.15
N ILE A 99 -0.04 -9.71 1.22
CA ILE A 99 -0.73 -9.22 2.41
C ILE A 99 -1.91 -10.12 2.77
N ALA A 100 -2.74 -10.46 1.78
CA ALA A 100 -3.90 -11.32 1.99
C ALA A 100 -3.49 -12.69 2.54
N GLU A 101 -2.44 -13.29 2.00
CA GLU A 101 -1.94 -14.58 2.43
C GLU A 101 -1.32 -14.55 3.83
N ARG A 102 -0.55 -13.50 4.14
CA ARG A 102 0.13 -13.39 5.44
C ARG A 102 -0.80 -13.14 6.60
N TYR A 103 -1.80 -12.29 6.38
CA TYR A 103 -2.59 -11.73 7.48
C TYR A 103 -4.08 -12.03 7.38
N GLY A 104 -4.51 -12.77 6.35
CA GLY A 104 -5.91 -13.09 6.16
C GLY A 104 -6.79 -11.90 5.84
N ILE A 105 -6.21 -10.82 5.33
CA ILE A 105 -6.94 -9.61 4.95
C ILE A 105 -7.60 -9.84 3.60
N ARG A 106 -8.88 -9.46 3.48
CA ARG A 106 -9.62 -9.59 2.23
C ARG A 106 -9.60 -8.27 1.46
N PHE A 107 -9.38 -8.38 0.15
CA PHE A 107 -9.50 -7.25 -0.78
C PHE A 107 -10.67 -7.52 -1.73
N ASP A 108 -11.63 -6.58 -1.75
CA ASP A 108 -12.79 -6.67 -2.66
C ASP A 108 -12.36 -6.47 -4.11
N ALA A 109 -13.02 -7.21 -5.01
CA ALA A 109 -12.81 -7.11 -6.45
C ALA A 109 -11.37 -7.42 -6.89
N MET A 110 -10.63 -8.20 -6.10
CA MET A 110 -9.30 -8.67 -6.48
C MET A 110 -9.41 -9.66 -7.64
N PRO A 111 -8.82 -9.36 -8.83
CA PRO A 111 -9.09 -10.15 -10.05
C PRO A 111 -8.61 -11.59 -9.97
N TRP A 112 -7.51 -11.87 -9.26
CA TRP A 112 -6.93 -13.20 -9.19
C TRP A 112 -6.60 -13.56 -7.74
N PRO A 113 -7.57 -14.10 -6.96
CA PRO A 113 -7.36 -14.39 -5.55
C PRO A 113 -6.61 -15.69 -5.28
N LYS A 114 -5.78 -16.14 -6.22
CA LYS A 114 -4.99 -17.35 -6.06
C LYS A 114 -3.74 -17.08 -5.22
N PRO A 115 -3.31 -18.05 -4.36
CA PRO A 115 -2.10 -17.89 -3.58
C PRO A 115 -0.86 -17.67 -4.45
N LEU A 116 0.04 -16.80 -3.99
CA LEU A 116 1.35 -16.63 -4.59
C LEU A 116 2.30 -17.76 -4.22
N ARG A 117 2.05 -18.40 -3.08
CA ARG A 117 2.90 -19.45 -2.53
C ARG A 117 2.16 -20.76 -2.58
N PHE A 118 2.83 -21.76 -3.07
CA PHE A 118 2.31 -23.12 -3.04
C PHE A 118 2.70 -23.77 -1.72
N PRO A 119 1.81 -24.56 -1.12
CA PRO A 119 2.13 -25.30 0.08
C PRO A 119 3.23 -26.34 -0.16
#